data_c762a44c4fdc10ff5ea1046ba21c46fb
#
_entry.id   c762a44c4fdc10ff5ea1046ba21c46fb
#
_cell.length_a   1.000
_cell.length_b   1.000
_cell.length_c   1.000
_cell.angle_alpha   90.00
_cell.angle_beta   90.00
_cell.angle_gamma   90.00
#
_symmetry.space_group_name_H-M   'P 1'
#
loop_
_entity.id
_entity.type
_entity.pdbx_description
1 polymer ?
#
loop_
_entity_poly.entity_id
_entity_poly.type
_entity_poly.pdbx_seq_one_letter_code
_entity_poly.pdbx_strand_id
1 'polypeptide(L)'
;MRNLYAGQEATVRTGHGTTDWFQIGKGVRQGCILLPCLFNLYGEYIIRNAGLEEAQAVIKIAGRNTNNLRYADDTTLMAESEEELKSLLMKVKEESEKVGLKPNIQKMKIVASGPITSWEIDGETVETVSDFIFGGSKITADGDFSHEIKRCLLLGRKVMTNLDSI
;
A
#
# COMPACT_ATOMS: atom_id res chain seq x y z
N MET A 1 1.10 -11.69 -22.98
CA MET A 1 0.16 -11.44 -21.86
C MET A 1 -1.29 -11.28 -22.32
N ARG A 2 -1.58 -10.43 -23.31
CA ARG A 2 -2.97 -10.22 -23.76
C ARG A 2 -3.72 -11.51 -24.10
N ASN A 3 -3.08 -12.46 -24.79
CA ASN A 3 -3.69 -13.75 -25.15
C ASN A 3 -3.87 -14.70 -23.96
N LEU A 4 -3.13 -14.52 -22.86
CA LEU A 4 -3.24 -15.35 -21.67
C LEU A 4 -4.53 -15.07 -20.88
N TYR A 5 -5.02 -13.84 -20.96
CA TYR A 5 -6.20 -13.35 -20.22
C TYR A 5 -7.41 -13.11 -21.12
N ALA A 6 -7.28 -13.28 -22.43
CA ALA A 6 -8.39 -13.11 -23.37
C ALA A 6 -9.34 -14.31 -23.31
N GLY A 7 -10.64 -14.04 -23.17
CA GLY A 7 -11.67 -15.08 -23.20
C GLY A 7 -11.69 -16.00 -21.97
N GLN A 8 -11.16 -15.55 -20.83
CA GLN A 8 -11.26 -16.33 -19.59
C GLN A 8 -12.69 -16.37 -19.07
N GLU A 9 -13.10 -17.54 -18.64
CA GLU A 9 -14.39 -17.80 -18.02
C GLU A 9 -14.21 -18.35 -16.61
N ALA A 10 -15.19 -18.10 -15.76
CA ALA A 10 -15.22 -18.62 -14.41
C ALA A 10 -16.61 -19.14 -14.05
N THR A 11 -16.64 -19.99 -13.05
CA THR A 11 -17.85 -20.45 -12.37
C THR A 11 -17.60 -20.43 -10.87
N VAL A 12 -18.62 -20.18 -10.08
CA VAL A 12 -18.53 -20.15 -8.61
C VAL A 12 -19.25 -21.35 -8.03
N ARG A 13 -18.56 -22.09 -7.18
CA ARG A 13 -19.15 -23.19 -6.42
C ARG A 13 -19.72 -22.64 -5.12
N THR A 14 -21.01 -22.81 -4.93
CA THR A 14 -21.75 -22.42 -3.72
C THR A 14 -22.24 -23.66 -2.98
N GLY A 15 -22.77 -23.49 -1.76
CA GLY A 15 -23.41 -24.58 -1.01
C GLY A 15 -24.66 -25.18 -1.71
N HIS A 16 -25.23 -24.47 -2.69
CA HIS A 16 -26.43 -24.86 -3.45
C HIS A 16 -26.13 -25.37 -4.87
N GLY A 17 -24.85 -25.48 -5.24
CA GLY A 17 -24.42 -25.91 -6.58
C GLY A 17 -23.38 -25.00 -7.20
N THR A 18 -23.23 -25.13 -8.52
CA THR A 18 -22.27 -24.32 -9.30
C THR A 18 -23.05 -23.37 -10.20
N THR A 19 -22.60 -22.14 -10.31
CA THR A 19 -23.20 -21.15 -11.24
C THR A 19 -22.94 -21.52 -12.68
N ASP A 20 -23.68 -20.93 -13.61
CA ASP A 20 -23.32 -20.95 -15.01
C ASP A 20 -21.96 -20.29 -15.25
N TRP A 21 -21.33 -20.63 -16.35
CA TRP A 21 -20.08 -19.99 -16.77
C TRP A 21 -20.30 -18.54 -17.15
N PHE A 22 -19.45 -17.66 -16.66
CA PHE A 22 -19.47 -16.25 -17.01
C PHE A 22 -18.09 -15.76 -17.41
N GLN A 23 -18.03 -14.80 -18.33
CA GLN A 23 -16.76 -14.24 -18.79
C GLN A 23 -16.14 -13.29 -17.79
N ILE A 24 -14.82 -13.42 -17.60
CA ILE A 24 -14.04 -12.50 -16.77
C ILE A 24 -13.61 -11.33 -17.65
N GLY A 25 -14.25 -10.18 -17.44
CA GLY A 25 -13.93 -8.95 -18.19
C GLY A 25 -12.73 -8.18 -17.66
N LYS A 26 -12.41 -8.30 -16.37
CA LYS A 26 -11.33 -7.57 -15.68
C LYS A 26 -10.76 -8.40 -14.54
N GLY A 27 -9.48 -8.15 -14.22
CA GLY A 27 -8.79 -8.72 -13.08
C GLY A 27 -7.92 -9.93 -13.43
N VAL A 28 -7.24 -10.45 -12.42
CA VAL A 28 -6.37 -11.61 -12.49
C VAL A 28 -6.80 -12.60 -11.42
N ARG A 29 -6.76 -13.89 -11.72
CA ARG A 29 -7.12 -14.94 -10.77
C ARG A 29 -6.28 -14.85 -9.50
N GLN A 30 -6.92 -14.84 -8.34
CA GLN A 30 -6.26 -14.92 -7.05
C GLN A 30 -5.39 -16.19 -6.97
N GLY A 31 -4.16 -16.05 -6.45
CA GLY A 31 -3.18 -17.15 -6.41
C GLY A 31 -2.41 -17.36 -7.72
N CYS A 32 -2.64 -16.54 -8.75
CA CYS A 32 -1.82 -16.57 -9.96
C CYS A 32 -0.39 -16.10 -9.66
N ILE A 33 0.60 -16.86 -10.07
CA ILE A 33 2.03 -16.54 -9.86
C ILE A 33 2.45 -15.19 -10.49
N LEU A 34 1.76 -14.74 -11.53
CA LEU A 34 2.03 -13.46 -12.19
C LEU A 34 1.39 -12.27 -11.49
N LEU A 35 0.43 -12.49 -10.56
CA LEU A 35 -0.33 -11.41 -9.93
C LEU A 35 0.55 -10.38 -9.23
N PRO A 36 1.52 -10.76 -8.37
CA PRO A 36 2.38 -9.79 -7.71
C PRO A 36 3.19 -8.93 -8.69
N CYS A 37 3.73 -9.54 -9.74
CA CYS A 37 4.50 -8.83 -10.77
C CYS A 37 3.62 -7.85 -11.55
N LEU A 38 2.42 -8.27 -11.93
CA LEU A 38 1.46 -7.42 -12.66
C LEU A 38 0.98 -6.26 -11.78
N PHE A 39 0.72 -6.52 -10.50
CA PHE A 39 0.33 -5.48 -9.57
C PHE A 39 1.45 -4.44 -9.36
N ASN A 40 2.69 -4.89 -9.20
CA ASN A 40 3.84 -4.00 -9.09
C ASN A 40 4.04 -3.13 -10.34
N LEU A 41 3.86 -3.69 -11.55
CA LEU A 41 3.90 -2.91 -12.79
C LEU A 41 2.77 -1.88 -12.86
N TYR A 42 1.61 -2.22 -12.33
CA TYR A 42 0.46 -1.33 -12.26
C TYR A 42 0.71 -0.17 -11.30
N GLY A 43 1.22 -0.47 -10.10
CA GLY A 43 1.64 0.54 -9.13
C GLY A 43 2.73 1.46 -9.67
N GLU A 44 3.72 0.91 -10.38
CA GLU A 44 4.79 1.69 -11.02
C GLU A 44 4.22 2.65 -12.09
N TYR A 45 3.28 2.18 -12.91
CA TYR A 45 2.61 3.00 -13.90
C TYR A 45 1.89 4.19 -13.25
N ILE A 46 1.14 3.97 -12.18
CA ILE A 46 0.43 5.02 -11.44
C ILE A 46 1.40 6.06 -10.89
N ILE A 47 2.46 5.62 -10.21
CA ILE A 47 3.44 6.51 -9.57
C ILE A 47 4.19 7.36 -10.61
N ARG A 48 4.58 6.78 -11.74
CA ARG A 48 5.23 7.52 -12.83
C ARG A 48 4.31 8.57 -13.44
N ASN A 49 3.06 8.22 -13.70
CA ASN A 49 2.10 9.17 -14.27
C ASN A 49 1.70 10.27 -13.27
N ALA A 50 1.72 9.97 -11.97
CA ALA A 50 1.55 10.97 -10.92
C ALA A 50 2.78 11.91 -10.77
N GLY A 51 3.87 11.65 -11.49
CA GLY A 51 5.09 12.47 -11.44
C GLY A 51 5.87 12.33 -10.13
N LEU A 52 5.75 11.21 -9.45
CA LEU A 52 6.47 10.92 -8.20
C LEU A 52 7.81 10.23 -8.48
N GLU A 53 8.58 10.73 -9.41
CA GLU A 53 9.91 10.21 -9.69
C GLU A 53 10.92 10.67 -8.63
N GLU A 54 11.94 9.83 -8.38
CA GLU A 54 13.00 10.08 -7.37
C GLU A 54 13.69 11.45 -7.54
N ALA A 55 13.76 11.96 -8.76
CA ALA A 55 14.42 13.25 -9.07
C ALA A 55 13.73 14.47 -8.43
N GLN A 56 12.46 14.37 -8.10
CA GLN A 56 11.68 15.46 -7.47
C GLN A 56 11.48 15.25 -5.95
N ALA A 57 11.97 14.14 -5.41
CA ALA A 57 11.81 13.83 -4.00
C ALA A 57 12.81 14.61 -3.15
N VAL A 58 12.34 15.22 -2.07
CA VAL A 58 13.16 16.03 -1.14
C VAL A 58 13.68 15.18 0.02
N ILE A 59 12.91 14.16 0.43
CA ILE A 59 13.29 13.30 1.56
C ILE A 59 14.36 12.30 1.14
N LYS A 60 15.45 12.21 1.93
CA LYS A 60 16.55 11.28 1.69
C LYS A 60 16.50 10.10 2.64
N ILE A 61 16.37 8.90 2.09
CA ILE A 61 16.49 7.64 2.85
C ILE A 61 17.68 6.85 2.29
N ALA A 62 18.64 6.53 3.16
CA ALA A 62 19.86 5.83 2.78
C ALA A 62 20.62 6.46 1.59
N GLY A 63 20.61 7.81 1.51
CA GLY A 63 21.27 8.58 0.44
C GLY A 63 20.49 8.67 -0.88
N ARG A 64 19.30 8.10 -0.96
CA ARG A 64 18.41 8.20 -2.14
C ARG A 64 17.26 9.15 -1.86
N ASN A 65 16.93 9.97 -2.82
CA ASN A 65 15.73 10.80 -2.75
C ASN A 65 14.49 9.91 -2.89
N THR A 66 13.54 10.05 -1.96
CA THR A 66 12.37 9.18 -1.89
C THR A 66 11.16 9.98 -1.42
N ASN A 67 10.04 9.90 -2.11
CA ASN A 67 8.76 10.47 -1.72
C ASN A 67 7.66 9.42 -1.57
N ASN A 68 7.97 8.16 -1.87
CA ASN A 68 7.05 7.04 -1.68
C ASN A 68 7.80 5.76 -1.34
N LEU A 69 7.14 4.89 -0.55
CA LEU A 69 7.54 3.51 -0.33
C LEU A 69 6.36 2.61 -0.67
N ARG A 70 6.62 1.46 -1.28
CA ARG A 70 5.58 0.53 -1.70
C ARG A 70 5.91 -0.89 -1.25
N TYR A 71 4.88 -1.55 -0.71
CA TYR A 71 4.94 -2.95 -0.35
C TYR A 71 3.59 -3.60 -0.69
N ALA A 72 3.54 -4.39 -1.75
CA ALA A 72 2.31 -4.93 -2.32
C ALA A 72 1.27 -3.82 -2.61
N ASP A 73 0.11 -3.85 -1.97
CA ASP A 73 -0.94 -2.84 -2.05
C ASP A 73 -0.78 -1.67 -1.08
N ASP A 74 0.13 -1.79 -0.11
CA ASP A 74 0.44 -0.70 0.80
C ASP A 74 1.40 0.31 0.16
N THR A 75 1.01 1.58 0.19
CA THR A 75 1.83 2.70 -0.30
C THR A 75 1.92 3.76 0.77
N THR A 76 3.14 4.18 1.09
CA THR A 76 3.41 5.33 1.95
C THR A 76 3.91 6.48 1.10
N LEU A 77 3.27 7.64 1.21
CA LEU A 77 3.73 8.90 0.62
C LEU A 77 4.42 9.72 1.69
N MET A 78 5.47 10.44 1.31
CA MET A 78 6.28 11.23 2.22
C MET A 78 6.51 12.62 1.64
N ALA A 79 6.38 13.65 2.47
CA ALA A 79 6.61 15.04 2.11
C ALA A 79 7.12 15.82 3.33
N GLU A 80 7.72 16.98 3.08
CA GLU A 80 8.20 17.88 4.14
C GLU A 80 7.10 18.83 4.65
N SER A 81 6.02 19.01 3.87
CA SER A 81 4.87 19.83 4.26
C SER A 81 3.54 19.11 4.03
N GLU A 82 2.52 19.62 4.72
CA GLU A 82 1.15 19.12 4.60
C GLU A 82 0.59 19.37 3.19
N GLU A 83 0.87 20.54 2.61
CA GLU A 83 0.42 20.94 1.28
C GLU A 83 1.03 20.05 0.20
N GLU A 84 2.33 19.76 0.34
CA GLU A 84 3.04 18.86 -0.56
C GLU A 84 2.45 17.46 -0.49
N LEU A 85 2.27 16.91 0.73
CA LEU A 85 1.69 15.60 0.93
C LEU A 85 0.29 15.48 0.31
N LYS A 86 -0.54 16.52 0.49
CA LYS A 86 -1.87 16.60 -0.09
C LYS A 86 -1.82 16.62 -1.63
N SER A 87 -0.90 17.40 -2.19
CA SER A 87 -0.68 17.44 -3.64
C SER A 87 -0.27 16.08 -4.20
N LEU A 88 0.69 15.40 -3.56
CA LEU A 88 1.14 14.07 -3.95
C LEU A 88 0.00 13.06 -3.90
N LEU A 89 -0.76 13.05 -2.82
CA LEU A 89 -1.89 12.15 -2.63
C LEU A 89 -2.98 12.35 -3.69
N MET A 90 -3.32 13.60 -4.00
CA MET A 90 -4.33 13.90 -5.03
C MET A 90 -3.90 13.44 -6.42
N LYS A 91 -2.61 13.59 -6.76
CA LYS A 91 -2.06 13.07 -8.03
C LYS A 91 -2.15 11.55 -8.11
N VAL A 92 -1.72 10.85 -7.04
CA VAL A 92 -1.80 9.38 -6.99
C VAL A 92 -3.24 8.91 -7.08
N LYS A 93 -4.17 9.58 -6.39
CA LYS A 93 -5.59 9.26 -6.43
C LYS A 93 -6.14 9.40 -7.84
N GLU A 94 -5.89 10.53 -8.51
CA GLU A 94 -6.34 10.78 -9.88
C GLU A 94 -5.83 9.72 -10.85
N GLU A 95 -4.54 9.40 -10.82
CA GLU A 95 -3.95 8.39 -11.71
C GLU A 95 -4.46 6.96 -11.38
N SER A 96 -4.70 6.67 -10.10
CA SER A 96 -5.29 5.39 -9.68
C SER A 96 -6.73 5.24 -10.19
N GLU A 97 -7.53 6.28 -10.12
CA GLU A 97 -8.91 6.27 -10.60
C GLU A 97 -9.01 6.09 -12.12
N LYS A 98 -8.09 6.67 -12.90
CA LYS A 98 -8.01 6.48 -14.37
C LYS A 98 -7.84 5.01 -14.76
N VAL A 99 -7.21 4.22 -13.91
CA VAL A 99 -6.97 2.79 -14.14
C VAL A 99 -7.94 1.90 -13.36
N GLY A 100 -8.96 2.49 -12.71
CA GLY A 100 -10.02 1.77 -12.01
C GLY A 100 -9.67 1.29 -10.61
N LEU A 101 -8.59 1.81 -10.00
CA LEU A 101 -8.25 1.60 -8.60
C LEU A 101 -8.71 2.81 -7.79
N LYS A 102 -9.38 2.53 -6.66
CA LYS A 102 -9.78 3.59 -5.72
C LYS A 102 -9.01 3.42 -4.42
N PRO A 103 -8.26 4.43 -3.97
CA PRO A 103 -7.67 4.42 -2.66
C PRO A 103 -8.74 4.30 -1.57
N ASN A 104 -8.46 3.51 -0.54
CA ASN A 104 -9.38 3.34 0.58
C ASN A 104 -9.08 4.39 1.66
N ILE A 105 -9.81 5.50 1.64
CA ILE A 105 -9.58 6.65 2.54
C ILE A 105 -9.74 6.25 4.01
N GLN A 106 -10.70 5.39 4.33
CA GLN A 106 -10.93 4.92 5.69
C GLN A 106 -9.79 4.11 6.29
N LYS A 107 -8.93 3.52 5.44
CA LYS A 107 -7.71 2.81 5.87
C LYS A 107 -6.46 3.69 5.85
N MET A 108 -6.54 4.88 5.29
CA MET A 108 -5.42 5.80 5.27
C MET A 108 -5.11 6.30 6.68
N LYS A 109 -3.82 6.49 6.93
CA LYS A 109 -3.32 7.06 8.18
C LYS A 109 -2.26 8.09 7.89
N ILE A 110 -2.24 9.13 8.69
CA ILE A 110 -1.22 10.18 8.61
C ILE A 110 -0.35 10.12 9.86
N VAL A 111 0.94 10.16 9.64
CA VAL A 111 1.94 10.31 10.69
C VAL A 111 2.72 11.59 10.41
N ALA A 112 2.87 12.43 11.42
CA ALA A 112 3.68 13.65 11.33
C ALA A 112 4.52 13.84 12.57
N SER A 113 5.67 14.48 12.40
CA SER A 113 6.56 14.88 13.49
C SER A 113 6.11 16.16 14.22
N GLY A 114 5.07 16.82 13.75
CA GLY A 114 4.48 18.05 14.32
C GLY A 114 2.95 17.96 14.45
N PRO A 115 2.33 18.99 15.04
CA PRO A 115 0.88 19.03 15.13
C PRO A 115 0.27 19.16 13.74
N ILE A 116 -0.61 18.23 13.39
CA ILE A 116 -1.45 18.31 12.19
C ILE A 116 -2.88 18.61 12.62
N THR A 117 -3.52 19.53 11.90
CA THR A 117 -4.96 19.74 11.93
C THR A 117 -5.66 18.58 11.21
N SER A 118 -6.96 18.41 11.44
CA SER A 118 -7.73 17.34 10.80
C SER A 118 -7.59 17.36 9.27
N TRP A 119 -7.25 16.22 8.69
CA TRP A 119 -7.18 16.05 7.24
C TRP A 119 -8.48 15.48 6.70
N GLU A 120 -8.99 16.09 5.65
CA GLU A 120 -10.16 15.62 4.93
C GLU A 120 -9.83 15.37 3.46
N ILE A 121 -10.28 14.25 2.95
CA ILE A 121 -10.19 13.84 1.54
C ILE A 121 -11.59 13.42 1.12
N ASP A 122 -12.14 14.08 0.10
CA ASP A 122 -13.49 13.82 -0.40
C ASP A 122 -14.60 13.92 0.68
N GLY A 123 -14.40 14.72 1.71
CA GLY A 123 -15.33 14.85 2.84
C GLY A 123 -15.18 13.74 3.90
N GLU A 124 -14.22 12.85 3.76
CA GLU A 124 -13.88 11.86 4.78
C GLU A 124 -12.63 12.29 5.57
N THR A 125 -12.71 12.19 6.89
CA THR A 125 -11.58 12.52 7.78
C THR A 125 -10.56 11.39 7.78
N VAL A 126 -9.28 11.73 7.57
CA VAL A 126 -8.16 10.78 7.65
C VAL A 126 -7.63 10.73 9.07
N GLU A 127 -7.45 9.54 9.61
CA GLU A 127 -6.95 9.31 10.96
C GLU A 127 -5.49 9.73 11.10
N THR A 128 -5.19 10.58 12.09
CA THR A 128 -3.81 10.91 12.48
C THR A 128 -3.36 9.97 13.58
N VAL A 129 -2.22 9.30 13.39
CA VAL A 129 -1.70 8.31 14.33
C VAL A 129 -0.25 8.64 14.69
N SER A 130 0.20 8.19 15.87
CA SER A 130 1.58 8.35 16.32
C SER A 130 2.53 7.30 15.74
N ASP A 131 1.99 6.20 15.25
CA ASP A 131 2.76 5.09 14.69
C ASP A 131 1.91 4.25 13.72
N PHE A 132 2.57 3.52 12.85
CA PHE A 132 1.94 2.54 11.95
C PHE A 132 2.91 1.41 11.60
N ILE A 133 2.39 0.33 11.03
CA ILE A 133 3.20 -0.80 10.55
C ILE A 133 3.23 -0.76 9.02
N PHE A 134 4.44 -0.70 8.46
CA PHE A 134 4.68 -0.78 7.02
C PHE A 134 5.69 -1.89 6.71
N GLY A 135 5.34 -2.78 5.78
CA GLY A 135 6.22 -3.90 5.42
C GLY A 135 6.65 -4.79 6.60
N GLY A 136 5.83 -4.84 7.65
CA GLY A 136 6.13 -5.58 8.88
C GLY A 136 6.95 -4.82 9.93
N SER A 137 7.39 -3.59 9.65
CA SER A 137 8.15 -2.75 10.59
C SER A 137 7.29 -1.63 11.16
N LYS A 138 7.44 -1.36 12.46
CA LYS A 138 6.75 -0.27 13.15
C LYS A 138 7.52 1.04 12.92
N ILE A 139 6.84 2.03 12.37
CA ILE A 139 7.33 3.38 12.13
C ILE A 139 6.62 4.33 13.10
N THR A 140 7.37 5.21 13.76
CA THR A 140 6.86 6.15 14.77
C THR A 140 7.09 7.60 14.33
N ALA A 141 6.22 8.51 14.75
CA ALA A 141 6.29 9.92 14.42
C ALA A 141 7.53 10.63 14.97
N ASP A 142 8.05 10.18 16.12
CA ASP A 142 9.25 10.68 16.77
C ASP A 142 10.56 10.11 16.20
N GLY A 143 10.46 9.11 15.30
CA GLY A 143 11.62 8.43 14.73
C GLY A 143 12.33 7.50 15.70
N ASP A 144 11.77 7.21 16.88
CA ASP A 144 12.37 6.27 17.84
C ASP A 144 12.09 4.82 17.44
N PHE A 145 13.14 4.14 17.00
CA PHE A 145 13.10 2.72 16.62
C PHE A 145 13.31 1.76 17.79
N SER A 146 13.51 2.23 19.01
CA SER A 146 13.66 1.38 20.20
C SER A 146 12.45 0.47 20.42
N HIS A 147 11.26 0.97 20.14
CA HIS A 147 10.02 0.19 20.22
C HIS A 147 9.98 -0.95 19.19
N GLU A 148 10.44 -0.68 17.96
CA GLU A 148 10.51 -1.71 16.91
C GLU A 148 11.54 -2.78 17.24
N ILE A 149 12.72 -2.41 17.72
CA ILE A 149 13.74 -3.36 18.15
C ILE A 149 13.20 -4.28 19.25
N LYS A 150 12.55 -3.72 20.28
CA LYS A 150 11.92 -4.50 21.35
C LYS A 150 10.84 -5.45 20.83
N ARG A 151 10.00 -4.96 19.92
CA ARG A 151 8.95 -5.76 19.28
C ARG A 151 9.52 -6.95 18.51
N CYS A 152 10.55 -6.71 17.68
CA CYS A 152 11.22 -7.76 16.91
C CYS A 152 11.89 -8.80 17.81
N LEU A 153 12.55 -8.37 18.89
CA LEU A 153 13.15 -9.27 19.88
C LEU A 153 12.09 -10.16 20.56
N LEU A 154 10.95 -9.57 20.94
CA LEU A 154 9.83 -10.33 21.55
C LEU A 154 9.23 -11.34 20.57
N LEU A 155 9.03 -10.96 19.31
CA LEU A 155 8.55 -11.87 18.28
C LEU A 155 9.53 -13.03 18.03
N GLY A 156 10.81 -12.73 17.90
CA GLY A 156 11.86 -13.74 17.74
C GLY A 156 11.90 -14.71 18.92
N ARG A 157 11.84 -14.19 20.16
CA ARG A 157 11.77 -15.02 21.36
C ARG A 157 10.54 -15.93 21.38
N LYS A 158 9.35 -15.40 20.99
CA LYS A 158 8.12 -16.18 20.94
C LYS A 158 8.20 -17.32 19.92
N VAL A 159 8.83 -17.09 18.76
CA VAL A 159 9.04 -18.13 17.76
C VAL A 159 9.97 -19.22 18.30
N MET A 160 11.08 -18.84 18.93
CA MET A 160 12.02 -19.79 19.52
C MET A 160 11.37 -20.65 20.62
N THR A 161 10.62 -20.03 21.54
CA THR A 161 9.93 -20.81 22.61
C THR A 161 8.87 -21.75 22.05
N ASN A 162 8.21 -21.42 20.92
CA ASN A 162 7.25 -22.32 20.30
C ASN A 162 7.93 -23.51 19.60
N LEU A 163 9.19 -23.36 19.15
CA LEU A 163 9.96 -24.45 18.54
C LEU A 163 10.48 -25.45 19.60
N ASP A 164 10.78 -24.98 20.83
CA ASP A 164 11.22 -25.84 21.95
C ASP A 164 10.08 -26.73 22.50
N SER A 165 8.83 -26.49 22.05
CA SER A 165 7.65 -27.25 22.46
C SER A 165 7.20 -28.34 21.45
N ILE A 166 7.99 -28.57 20.38
CA ILE A 166 7.83 -29.64 19.40
C ILE A 166 8.83 -30.74 19.67
#